data_6bf4fc06b9ec258dbcd343a29b8142f0
#
_entry.id   6bf4fc06b9ec258dbcd343a29b8142f0
#
_cell.length_a   1.000
_cell.length_b   1.000
_cell.length_c   1.000
_cell.angle_alpha   90.00
_cell.angle_beta   90.00
_cell.angle_gamma   90.00
#
_symmetry.space_group_name_H-M   'P 1'
#
loop_
_entity.id
_entity.type
_entity.pdbx_description
1 polymer ?
#
loop_
_entity_poly.entity_id
_entity_poly.type
_entity_poly.pdbx_seq_one_letter_code
_entity_poly.pdbx_strand_id
1 'polypeptide(L)'
;MGELEVYNGLKVLSSYHRKGGVGKTFLASTIAYLLATGGPDGKGKKRRVLVLDYDSQQDSSKAFLKMDAIPGDDEYAAPLHPDVEEINDPDWSGRNTSTDILFDSPVYEYPTAFENISVLP
;
A
#
# COMPACT_ATOMS: atom_id res chain seq x y z
N MET A 1 7.40 -11.53 -13.30
CA MET A 1 6.54 -11.22 -12.15
C MET A 1 7.10 -11.92 -10.92
N GLY A 2 6.94 -11.35 -9.76
CA GLY A 2 7.64 -11.66 -8.55
C GLY A 2 7.46 -13.05 -7.94
N GLU A 3 7.99 -13.21 -6.75
CA GLU A 3 8.00 -14.47 -6.00
C GLU A 3 6.93 -14.45 -4.90
N LEU A 4 6.37 -15.62 -4.59
CA LEU A 4 5.51 -15.81 -3.43
C LEU A 4 6.31 -16.47 -2.31
N GLU A 5 6.45 -15.78 -1.18
CA GLU A 5 7.10 -16.27 0.02
C GLU A 5 6.10 -16.39 1.17
N VAL A 6 6.36 -17.30 2.11
CA VAL A 6 5.49 -17.52 3.27
C VAL A 6 6.30 -17.44 4.55
N TYR A 7 5.90 -16.53 5.45
CA TYR A 7 6.51 -16.32 6.75
C TYR A 7 5.45 -16.42 7.85
N ASN A 8 5.48 -17.43 8.70
CA ASN A 8 4.55 -17.60 9.82
C ASN A 8 3.07 -17.41 9.42
N GLY A 9 2.67 -17.95 8.26
CA GLY A 9 1.32 -17.78 7.71
C GLY A 9 1.11 -16.50 6.91
N LEU A 10 2.05 -15.55 6.94
CA LEU A 10 2.06 -14.37 6.08
C LEU A 10 2.60 -14.76 4.70
N LYS A 11 1.87 -14.38 3.67
CA LYS A 11 2.30 -14.57 2.28
C LYS A 11 2.77 -13.24 1.71
N VAL A 12 3.98 -13.22 1.16
CA VAL A 12 4.57 -12.05 0.52
C VAL A 12 4.68 -12.30 -0.98
N LEU A 13 4.06 -11.43 -1.77
CA LEU A 13 4.15 -11.42 -3.22
C LEU A 13 4.82 -10.12 -3.66
N SER A 14 5.96 -10.24 -4.35
CA SER A 14 6.65 -9.09 -4.91
C SER A 14 6.37 -8.95 -6.39
N SER A 15 6.11 -7.71 -6.82
CA SER A 15 5.99 -7.36 -8.24
C SER A 15 7.01 -6.28 -8.56
N TYR A 16 7.87 -6.54 -9.52
CA TYR A 16 8.90 -5.60 -9.91
C TYR A 16 9.16 -5.64 -11.42
N HIS A 17 9.52 -4.47 -11.97
CA HIS A 17 9.95 -4.32 -13.34
C HIS A 17 11.15 -3.37 -13.40
N ARG A 18 12.06 -3.63 -14.33
CA ARG A 18 13.20 -2.72 -14.58
C ARG A 18 12.78 -1.40 -15.22
N LYS A 19 11.70 -1.42 -15.98
CA LYS A 19 11.08 -0.22 -16.54
C LYS A 19 9.76 -0.03 -15.84
N GLY A 20 9.62 1.08 -15.10
CA GLY A 20 8.35 1.48 -14.51
C GLY A 20 7.29 1.59 -15.57
N GLY A 21 6.04 1.34 -15.21
CA GLY A 21 4.96 1.50 -16.14
C GLY A 21 3.62 1.04 -15.62
N VAL A 22 2.62 1.34 -16.39
CA VAL A 22 1.20 1.08 -16.12
C VAL A 22 0.93 -0.40 -15.84
N GLY A 23 1.67 -1.30 -16.51
CA GLY A 23 1.48 -2.75 -16.33
C GLY A 23 1.82 -3.25 -14.93
N LYS A 24 2.85 -2.72 -14.30
CA LYS A 24 3.24 -3.09 -12.93
C LYS A 24 2.17 -2.69 -11.91
N THR A 25 1.71 -1.44 -11.97
CA THR A 25 0.66 -0.92 -11.09
C THR A 25 -0.65 -1.66 -11.30
N PHE A 26 -1.05 -1.87 -12.54
CA PHE A 26 -2.26 -2.61 -12.89
C PHE A 26 -2.22 -4.03 -12.32
N LEU A 27 -1.10 -4.73 -12.49
CA LEU A 27 -0.95 -6.10 -12.00
C LEU A 27 -1.02 -6.16 -10.47
N ALA A 28 -0.27 -5.32 -9.77
CA ALA A 28 -0.25 -5.28 -8.31
C ALA A 28 -1.63 -4.94 -7.74
N SER A 29 -2.31 -3.93 -8.30
CA SER A 29 -3.65 -3.52 -7.88
C SER A 29 -4.69 -4.63 -8.13
N THR A 30 -4.60 -5.30 -9.26
CA THR A 30 -5.52 -6.40 -9.61
C THR A 30 -5.33 -7.60 -8.69
N ILE A 31 -4.10 -8.00 -8.40
CA ILE A 31 -3.81 -9.09 -7.48
C ILE A 31 -4.31 -8.75 -6.07
N ALA A 32 -4.05 -7.54 -5.58
CA ALA A 32 -4.53 -7.09 -4.28
C ALA A 32 -6.06 -7.17 -4.19
N TYR A 33 -6.74 -6.67 -5.20
CA TYR A 33 -8.20 -6.71 -5.28
C TYR A 33 -8.75 -8.15 -5.28
N LEU A 34 -8.18 -9.04 -6.10
CA LEU A 34 -8.62 -10.43 -6.17
C LEU A 34 -8.39 -11.18 -4.86
N LEU A 35 -7.26 -10.97 -4.20
CA LEU A 35 -6.98 -11.58 -2.90
C LEU A 35 -7.92 -11.06 -1.81
N ALA A 36 -8.23 -9.78 -1.82
CA ALA A 36 -9.09 -9.16 -0.83
C ALA A 36 -10.56 -9.51 -1.00
N THR A 37 -11.01 -9.75 -2.22
CA THR A 37 -12.43 -10.00 -2.55
C THR A 37 -12.80 -11.47 -2.72
N GLY A 38 -11.84 -12.36 -2.74
CA GLY A 38 -12.09 -13.80 -2.91
C GLY A 38 -12.10 -14.28 -4.36
N GLY A 39 -11.41 -13.57 -5.25
CA GLY A 39 -11.29 -13.92 -6.66
C GLY A 39 -12.37 -13.28 -7.54
N PRO A 40 -12.37 -13.61 -8.87
CA PRO A 40 -13.24 -12.97 -9.84
C PRO A 40 -14.75 -13.12 -9.56
N ASP A 41 -15.15 -14.23 -8.95
CA ASP A 41 -16.54 -14.53 -8.60
C ASP A 41 -16.90 -14.19 -7.14
N GLY A 42 -15.92 -13.75 -6.35
CA GLY A 42 -16.10 -13.42 -4.93
C GLY A 42 -16.37 -14.63 -4.03
N LYS A 43 -16.25 -15.85 -4.53
CA LYS A 43 -16.55 -17.08 -3.78
C LYS A 43 -15.34 -17.69 -3.08
N GLY A 44 -14.12 -17.24 -3.43
CA GLY A 44 -12.89 -17.70 -2.79
C GLY A 44 -12.71 -17.09 -1.39
N LYS A 45 -11.62 -17.48 -0.73
CA LYS A 45 -11.26 -16.94 0.58
C LYS A 45 -10.84 -15.47 0.45
N LYS A 46 -11.52 -14.59 1.16
CA LYS A 46 -11.13 -13.19 1.29
C LYS A 46 -9.93 -13.07 2.23
N ARG A 47 -8.91 -12.33 1.81
CA ARG A 47 -7.67 -12.16 2.55
C ARG A 47 -7.47 -10.70 2.94
N ARG A 48 -6.81 -10.47 4.06
CA ARG A 48 -6.29 -9.14 4.38
C ARG A 48 -5.03 -8.91 3.55
N VAL A 49 -4.96 -7.77 2.88
CA VAL A 49 -3.86 -7.42 1.97
C VAL A 49 -3.25 -6.10 2.43
N LEU A 50 -1.95 -6.10 2.60
CA LEU A 50 -1.17 -4.88 2.78
C LEU A 50 -0.33 -4.65 1.52
N VAL A 51 -0.53 -3.52 0.89
CA VAL A 51 0.27 -3.08 -0.26
C VAL A 51 1.40 -2.18 0.24
N LEU A 52 2.64 -2.63 0.04
CA LEU A 52 3.84 -1.84 0.32
C LEU A 52 4.33 -1.23 -0.98
N ASP A 53 4.35 0.08 -1.07
CA ASP A 53 4.75 0.80 -2.27
C ASP A 53 6.16 1.38 -2.12
N TYR A 54 7.14 0.71 -2.69
CA TYR A 54 8.53 1.17 -2.74
C TYR A 54 8.90 1.85 -4.07
N ASP A 55 7.92 2.11 -4.93
CA ASP A 55 8.15 2.82 -6.17
C ASP A 55 8.29 4.32 -5.93
N SER A 56 9.33 4.95 -6.47
CA SER A 56 9.51 6.41 -6.39
C SER A 56 8.36 7.19 -7.01
N GLN A 57 7.65 6.61 -7.98
CA GLN A 57 6.47 7.22 -8.60
C GLN A 57 5.20 7.04 -7.77
N GLN A 58 5.19 6.15 -6.80
CA GLN A 58 4.05 5.87 -5.92
C GLN A 58 2.75 5.52 -6.68
N ASP A 59 2.86 4.85 -7.82
CA ASP A 59 1.70 4.54 -8.67
C ASP A 59 0.69 3.62 -7.98
N SER A 60 1.17 2.65 -7.21
CA SER A 60 0.28 1.76 -6.43
C SER A 60 -0.44 2.53 -5.32
N SER A 61 0.26 3.46 -4.65
CA SER A 61 -0.35 4.32 -3.63
C SER A 61 -1.43 5.20 -4.23
N LYS A 62 -1.17 5.81 -5.38
CA LYS A 62 -2.15 6.65 -6.10
C LYS A 62 -3.39 5.87 -6.55
N ALA A 63 -3.25 4.56 -6.80
CA ALA A 63 -4.38 3.71 -7.17
C ALA A 63 -5.35 3.47 -6.00
N PHE A 64 -4.87 3.52 -4.76
CA PHE A 64 -5.65 3.21 -3.56
C PHE A 64 -5.91 4.40 -2.65
N LEU A 65 -5.07 5.44 -2.71
CA LEU A 65 -5.14 6.61 -1.83
C LEU A 65 -5.16 7.90 -2.64
N LYS A 66 -5.84 8.90 -2.09
CA LYS A 66 -5.70 10.27 -2.58
C LYS A 66 -4.44 10.87 -1.97
N MET A 67 -3.38 10.92 -2.75
CA MET A 67 -2.11 11.50 -2.34
C MET A 67 -2.16 13.03 -2.36
N ASP A 68 -1.40 13.65 -1.47
CA ASP A 68 -1.27 15.12 -1.41
C ASP A 68 -0.20 15.60 -2.40
N ALA A 69 -0.56 16.55 -3.26
CA ALA A 69 0.40 17.20 -4.15
C ALA A 69 1.35 18.12 -3.37
N ILE A 70 2.63 18.05 -3.69
CA ILE A 70 3.64 18.96 -3.13
C ILE A 70 3.70 20.20 -4.02
N PRO A 71 3.42 21.41 -3.48
CA PRO A 71 3.46 22.63 -4.28
C PRO A 71 4.84 22.87 -4.91
N GLY A 72 4.87 23.09 -6.22
CA GLY A 72 6.10 23.36 -6.96
C GLY A 72 6.93 22.13 -7.32
N ASP A 73 6.39 20.93 -7.09
CA ASP A 73 7.04 19.66 -7.40
C ASP A 73 6.05 18.73 -8.12
N ASP A 74 6.57 17.81 -8.92
CA ASP A 74 5.78 16.75 -9.54
C ASP A 74 5.59 15.55 -8.60
N GLU A 75 6.11 15.64 -7.39
CA GLU A 75 6.01 14.58 -6.38
C GLU A 75 4.73 14.70 -5.55
N TYR A 76 4.39 13.60 -4.91
CA TYR A 76 3.24 13.47 -4.02
C TYR A 76 3.68 12.98 -2.65
N ALA A 77 3.02 13.48 -1.61
CA ALA A 77 3.23 13.05 -0.25
C ALA A 77 2.07 12.15 0.22
N ALA A 78 2.37 11.24 1.14
CA ALA A 78 1.34 10.50 1.85
C ALA A 78 0.37 11.48 2.54
N PRO A 79 -0.94 11.26 2.45
CA PRO A 79 -1.90 12.11 3.14
C PRO A 79 -1.81 11.95 4.65
N LEU A 80 -2.40 12.88 5.40
CA LEU A 80 -2.61 12.68 6.82
C LEU A 80 -3.46 11.42 7.05
N HIS A 81 -3.02 10.59 7.98
CA HIS A 81 -3.75 9.35 8.28
C HIS A 81 -5.16 9.68 8.81
N PRO A 82 -6.21 9.01 8.34
CA PRO A 82 -7.58 9.31 8.76
C PRO A 82 -7.82 9.10 10.25
N ASP A 83 -7.11 8.19 10.88
CA ASP A 83 -7.26 7.84 12.30
C ASP A 83 -6.18 8.47 13.19
N VAL A 84 -5.53 9.54 12.73
CA VAL A 84 -4.40 10.15 13.46
C VAL A 84 -4.78 10.60 14.87
N GLU A 85 -5.99 11.12 15.05
CA GLU A 85 -6.46 11.55 16.38
C GLU A 85 -6.76 10.39 17.30
N GLU A 86 -7.30 9.30 16.78
CA GLU A 86 -7.64 8.09 17.54
C GLU A 86 -6.37 7.30 17.93
N ILE A 87 -5.41 7.22 17.00
CA ILE A 87 -4.11 6.58 17.28
C ILE A 87 -3.34 7.37 18.34
N ASN A 88 -3.35 8.70 18.25
CA ASN A 88 -2.80 9.62 19.25
C ASN A 88 -1.38 9.24 19.72
N ASP A 89 -0.50 8.94 18.77
CA ASP A 89 0.90 8.62 19.03
C ASP A 89 1.74 9.90 18.95
N PRO A 90 2.33 10.37 20.10
CA PRO A 90 3.09 11.62 20.12
C PRO A 90 4.41 11.56 19.35
N ASP A 91 4.92 10.36 19.07
CA ASP A 91 6.18 10.16 18.34
C ASP A 91 5.96 10.05 16.82
N TRP A 92 4.72 10.18 16.37
CA TRP A 92 4.34 10.01 14.98
C TRP A 92 3.83 11.33 14.37
N SER A 93 4.25 11.60 13.15
CA SER A 93 3.85 12.80 12.41
C SER A 93 2.40 12.78 11.91
N GLY A 94 1.74 11.62 11.95
CA GLY A 94 0.43 11.42 11.35
C GLY A 94 0.48 11.01 9.87
N ARG A 95 1.68 10.83 9.32
CA ARG A 95 1.91 10.40 7.94
C ARG A 95 2.92 9.26 7.95
N ASN A 96 2.74 8.29 7.07
CA ASN A 96 3.70 7.21 6.87
C ASN A 96 4.01 7.00 5.40
N THR A 97 5.21 6.49 5.18
CA THR A 97 5.63 5.91 3.91
C THR A 97 6.18 4.50 4.14
N SER A 98 6.31 3.72 3.08
CA SER A 98 6.90 2.38 3.14
C SER A 98 8.34 2.38 3.66
N THR A 99 9.06 3.47 3.44
CA THR A 99 10.45 3.63 3.91
C THR A 99 10.55 3.78 5.42
N ASP A 100 9.50 4.19 6.12
CA ASP A 100 9.51 4.32 7.58
C ASP A 100 9.76 2.99 8.29
N ILE A 101 9.45 1.87 7.66
CA ILE A 101 9.77 0.53 8.16
C ILE A 101 11.27 0.35 8.39
N LEU A 102 12.10 1.03 7.60
CA LEU A 102 13.56 0.93 7.66
C LEU A 102 14.18 1.79 8.77
N PHE A 103 13.42 2.68 9.40
CA PHE A 103 13.94 3.71 10.29
C PHE A 103 13.33 3.67 11.71
N ASP A 104 13.00 2.55 12.24
CA ASP A 104 12.47 2.40 13.62
C ASP A 104 11.47 3.50 14.02
N SER A 105 10.70 3.95 13.06
CA SER A 105 9.65 4.97 13.23
C SER A 105 8.29 4.29 13.44
N PRO A 106 7.34 4.93 14.13
CA PRO A 106 5.97 4.42 14.19
C PRO A 106 5.38 4.25 12.78
N VAL A 107 4.79 3.09 12.52
CA VAL A 107 4.23 2.73 11.21
C VAL A 107 2.78 2.31 11.35
N TYR A 108 1.90 3.03 10.67
CA TYR A 108 0.47 2.76 10.63
C TYR A 108 0.00 2.70 9.18
N GLU A 109 -0.53 1.57 8.76
CA GLU A 109 -1.05 1.40 7.40
C GLU A 109 -2.31 2.22 7.18
N TYR A 110 -2.48 2.70 5.95
CA TYR A 110 -3.65 3.48 5.56
C TYR A 110 -4.80 2.56 5.12
N PRO A 111 -6.02 2.77 5.63
CA PRO A 111 -7.20 2.12 5.08
C PRO A 111 -7.48 2.65 3.67
N THR A 112 -8.10 1.81 2.85
CA THR A 112 -8.54 2.18 1.50
C THR A 112 -10.06 2.08 1.39
N ALA A 113 -10.60 2.42 0.21
CA ALA A 113 -12.01 2.21 -0.08
C ALA A 113 -12.42 0.72 -0.11
N PHE A 114 -11.43 -0.19 -0.15
CA PHE A 114 -11.65 -1.63 -0.14
C PHE A 114 -11.42 -2.17 1.27
N GLU A 115 -12.41 -2.88 1.81
CA GLU A 115 -12.45 -3.34 3.21
C GLU A 115 -11.20 -4.11 3.66
N ASN A 116 -10.66 -4.96 2.80
CA ASN A 116 -9.54 -5.84 3.15
C ASN A 116 -8.20 -5.38 2.58
N ILE A 117 -8.10 -4.18 2.05
CA ILE A 117 -6.87 -3.63 1.48
C ILE A 117 -6.42 -2.43 2.29
N SER A 118 -5.20 -2.50 2.80
CA SER A 118 -4.48 -1.36 3.39
C SER A 118 -3.24 -1.08 2.55
N VAL A 119 -2.78 0.16 2.59
CA VAL A 119 -1.61 0.62 1.84
C VAL A 119 -0.62 1.31 2.76
N LEU A 120 0.65 1.11 2.50
CA LEU A 120 1.74 1.91 3.04
C LEU A 120 2.47 2.57 1.86
N PRO A 121 2.26 3.89 1.67
CA PRO A 121 2.76 4.62 0.50
C PRO A 121 4.27 4.70 0.38
#